data_46742ea1263dd7f653d155c61d3d687a
#
_entry.id   46742ea1263dd7f653d155c61d3d687a
#
_cell.length_a   1.000
_cell.length_b   1.000
_cell.length_c   1.000
_cell.angle_alpha   90.00
_cell.angle_beta   90.00
_cell.angle_gamma   90.00
#
_symmetry.space_group_name_H-M   'P 1'
#
loop_
_entity.id
_entity.type
_entity.pdbx_description
1 polymer ?
#
loop_
_entity_poly.entity_id
_entity_poly.type
_entity_poly.pdbx_seq_one_letter_code
_entity_poly.pdbx_strand_id
1 'polypeptide(L)'
;MGENKVKKIFFVASEAQPFFASGGLGDVIGSLPKRILKNAKGEFEVSVILPLYAKLNQAYKNKLVYIGQTTTKLSWRNQYCGIFKYEENGVKYYFIDNEYYFKRDNFYGYFDDAERFAFFSKAAIDVMIFIDEIPNIIHVHDWQAGMLPIYLRTLYYHDSRFTKVKTVFTIHNIEYQGIYAYDQDIIEDVFGLSFNDGYLLEYLGKVNIMKGAMEAANFVTTVSPTYAEEILQKEFAHGLEYETVRVKGEGKLKGILNGIDKVFYNPAKDKALFENYDKKTIEAKLKNKEELQNMLDLPVDKDIPMIGMVSRLVSHKGLDLVKDIFEDLLTQKVQFVLLGTGDPYYEGYFKDIEYRHKNKLR
;
A
#
# COMPACT_ATOMS: atom_id res chain seq x y z
N MET A 1 37.90 8.56 -15.41
CA MET A 1 37.01 8.10 -14.32
C MET A 1 35.63 8.59 -14.69
N GLY A 2 34.72 7.71 -15.10
CA GLY A 2 33.36 8.12 -15.44
C GLY A 2 32.66 8.64 -14.18
N GLU A 3 32.09 9.84 -14.24
CA GLU A 3 31.20 10.34 -13.19
C GLU A 3 30.15 9.28 -12.91
N ASN A 4 30.12 8.76 -11.68
CA ASN A 4 29.06 7.87 -11.21
C ASN A 4 27.76 8.69 -11.18
N LYS A 5 27.03 8.68 -12.31
CA LYS A 5 25.76 9.40 -12.43
C LYS A 5 24.79 8.86 -11.38
N VAL A 6 24.32 9.71 -10.49
CA VAL A 6 23.34 9.37 -9.44
C VAL A 6 22.12 8.71 -10.10
N LYS A 7 21.74 7.53 -9.63
CA LYS A 7 20.59 6.80 -10.17
C LYS A 7 19.30 7.30 -9.50
N LYS A 8 18.25 7.43 -10.28
CA LYS A 8 16.93 7.87 -9.81
C LYS A 8 15.99 6.68 -9.64
N ILE A 9 15.31 6.62 -8.50
CA ILE A 9 14.28 5.64 -8.20
C ILE A 9 12.97 6.37 -7.93
N PHE A 10 11.91 6.01 -8.64
CA PHE A 10 10.55 6.49 -8.41
C PHE A 10 9.70 5.36 -7.86
N PHE A 11 9.13 5.58 -6.69
CA PHE A 11 8.08 4.74 -6.13
C PHE A 11 6.73 5.25 -6.59
N VAL A 12 5.85 4.37 -7.01
CA VAL A 12 4.48 4.69 -7.39
C VAL A 12 3.54 3.79 -6.61
N ALA A 13 2.75 4.39 -5.73
CA ALA A 13 1.88 3.66 -4.82
C ALA A 13 0.61 4.45 -4.50
N SER A 14 -0.42 3.75 -4.07
CA SER A 14 -1.69 4.37 -3.68
C SER A 14 -1.72 4.88 -2.24
N GLU A 15 -0.75 4.49 -1.41
CA GLU A 15 -0.67 4.85 0.01
C GLU A 15 0.78 5.13 0.43
N ALA A 16 0.95 6.03 1.40
CA ALA A 16 2.22 6.25 2.10
C ALA A 16 2.00 6.94 3.46
N GLN A 17 2.54 6.39 4.54
CA GLN A 17 2.69 7.12 5.80
C GLN A 17 3.72 8.25 5.63
N PRO A 18 3.51 9.39 6.28
CA PRO A 18 2.45 9.77 7.23
C PRO A 18 1.24 10.46 6.57
N PHE A 19 1.12 10.42 5.27
CA PHE A 19 0.09 11.16 4.53
C PHE A 19 -1.27 10.49 4.63
N PHE A 20 -1.33 9.22 4.29
CA PHE A 20 -2.51 8.36 4.36
C PHE A 20 -2.11 6.88 4.23
N ALA A 21 -2.76 6.03 4.99
CA ALA A 21 -2.58 4.58 4.92
C ALA A 21 -3.82 3.85 5.42
N SER A 22 -4.10 2.69 4.82
CA SER A 22 -5.11 1.73 5.27
C SER A 22 -4.50 0.39 5.70
N GLY A 23 -3.20 0.21 5.49
CA GLY A 23 -2.50 -1.04 5.79
C GLY A 23 -0.99 -0.98 5.59
N GLY A 24 -0.37 -2.16 5.53
CA GLY A 24 1.09 -2.31 5.47
C GLY A 24 1.77 -1.69 4.25
N LEU A 25 1.05 -1.51 3.13
CA LEU A 25 1.56 -0.78 1.97
C LEU A 25 1.99 0.65 2.36
N GLY A 26 1.12 1.37 3.10
CA GLY A 26 1.42 2.72 3.57
C GLY A 26 2.65 2.78 4.45
N ASP A 27 2.84 1.81 5.35
CA ASP A 27 4.03 1.72 6.21
C ASP A 27 5.31 1.51 5.40
N VAL A 28 5.27 0.62 4.41
CA VAL A 28 6.42 0.34 3.53
C VAL A 28 6.81 1.58 2.74
N ILE A 29 5.86 2.25 2.08
CA ILE A 29 6.14 3.45 1.28
C ILE A 29 6.51 4.64 2.16
N GLY A 30 6.04 4.70 3.38
CA GLY A 30 6.45 5.71 4.36
C GLY A 30 7.89 5.58 4.84
N SER A 31 8.47 4.36 4.79
CA SER A 31 9.78 4.05 5.39
C SER A 31 10.86 3.65 4.39
N LEU A 32 10.55 2.79 3.41
CA LEU A 32 11.53 2.21 2.48
C LEU A 32 12.27 3.26 1.64
N PRO A 33 11.60 4.26 1.02
CA PRO A 33 12.26 5.32 0.24
C PRO A 33 13.31 6.06 1.06
N LYS A 34 12.96 6.47 2.28
CA LYS A 34 13.86 7.16 3.23
C LYS A 34 15.07 6.30 3.61
N ARG A 35 14.82 4.99 3.77
CA ARG A 35 15.87 4.04 4.16
C ARG A 35 16.83 3.75 3.01
N ILE A 36 16.33 3.60 1.78
CA ILE A 36 17.18 3.45 0.59
C ILE A 36 18.06 4.68 0.44
N LEU A 37 17.49 5.88 0.48
CA LEU A 37 18.24 7.13 0.37
C LEU A 37 19.35 7.23 1.43
N LYS A 38 19.01 6.92 2.70
CA LYS A 38 19.98 6.96 3.81
C LYS A 38 21.13 5.97 3.63
N ASN A 39 20.85 4.77 3.14
CA ASN A 39 21.85 3.71 2.99
C ASN A 39 22.68 3.87 1.70
N ALA A 40 22.19 4.57 0.73
CA ALA A 40 22.80 4.71 -0.61
C ALA A 40 23.99 5.67 -0.67
N LYS A 41 24.31 6.39 0.41
CA LYS A 41 25.47 7.29 0.51
C LYS A 41 25.66 8.23 -0.70
N GLY A 42 24.55 8.70 -1.28
CA GLY A 42 24.56 9.59 -2.45
C GLY A 42 24.50 8.89 -3.81
N GLU A 43 24.40 7.56 -3.88
CA GLU A 43 24.27 6.82 -5.13
C GLU A 43 22.88 6.92 -5.76
N PHE A 44 21.85 7.24 -4.96
CA PHE A 44 20.46 7.31 -5.39
C PHE A 44 19.80 8.64 -5.03
N GLU A 45 18.96 9.12 -5.93
CA GLU A 45 17.85 10.05 -5.65
C GLU A 45 16.55 9.25 -5.60
N VAL A 46 15.69 9.58 -4.66
CA VAL A 46 14.45 8.84 -4.44
C VAL A 46 13.26 9.79 -4.46
N SER A 47 12.26 9.44 -5.26
CA SER A 47 10.99 10.14 -5.37
C SER A 47 9.82 9.18 -5.16
N VAL A 48 8.68 9.69 -4.70
CA VAL A 48 7.45 8.93 -4.51
C VAL A 48 6.31 9.67 -5.21
N ILE A 49 5.50 8.96 -6.00
CA ILE A 49 4.31 9.50 -6.64
C ILE A 49 3.08 8.87 -5.98
N LEU A 50 2.14 9.70 -5.56
CA LEU A 50 0.93 9.35 -4.80
C LEU A 50 -0.30 10.05 -5.37
N PRO A 51 -1.51 9.50 -5.23
CA PRO A 51 -2.73 10.27 -5.45
C PRO A 51 -2.89 11.35 -4.37
N LEU A 52 -3.45 12.50 -4.70
CA LEU A 52 -3.83 13.52 -3.72
C LEU A 52 -5.24 13.25 -3.16
N TYR A 53 -5.35 12.38 -2.18
CA TYR A 53 -6.65 12.10 -1.57
C TYR A 53 -7.17 13.24 -0.69
N ALA A 54 -8.49 13.37 -0.63
CA ALA A 54 -9.17 14.34 0.25
C ALA A 54 -8.78 14.20 1.74
N LYS A 55 -8.50 12.98 2.17
CA LYS A 55 -8.12 12.63 3.56
C LYS A 55 -6.69 13.04 3.95
N LEU A 56 -5.91 13.65 3.07
CA LEU A 56 -4.59 14.15 3.44
C LEU A 56 -4.71 15.13 4.61
N ASN A 57 -3.92 14.90 5.66
CA ASN A 57 -3.91 15.74 6.84
C ASN A 57 -3.60 17.21 6.48
N GLN A 58 -4.35 18.15 7.05
CA GLN A 58 -4.21 19.58 6.76
C GLN A 58 -2.80 20.11 7.02
N ALA A 59 -2.09 19.56 7.99
CA ALA A 59 -0.71 19.93 8.28
C ALA A 59 0.26 19.65 7.11
N TYR A 60 -0.04 18.63 6.31
CA TYR A 60 0.71 18.34 5.08
C TYR A 60 0.16 19.12 3.89
N LYS A 61 -1.17 19.26 3.76
CA LYS A 61 -1.78 20.07 2.69
C LYS A 61 -1.18 21.47 2.63
N ASN A 62 -0.99 22.10 3.78
CA ASN A 62 -0.41 23.46 3.88
C ASN A 62 1.07 23.55 3.46
N LYS A 63 1.76 22.42 3.35
CA LYS A 63 3.17 22.35 2.93
C LYS A 63 3.34 21.95 1.47
N LEU A 64 2.25 21.55 0.80
CA LEU A 64 2.32 21.20 -0.60
C LEU A 64 2.59 22.44 -1.46
N VAL A 65 3.52 22.30 -2.38
CA VAL A 65 3.82 23.32 -3.39
C VAL A 65 3.24 22.87 -4.72
N TYR A 66 2.31 23.66 -5.25
CA TYR A 66 1.82 23.42 -6.61
C TYR A 66 2.93 23.76 -7.61
N ILE A 67 3.28 22.78 -8.47
CA ILE A 67 4.36 22.94 -9.45
C ILE A 67 3.87 23.00 -10.89
N GLY A 68 2.59 22.78 -11.12
CA GLY A 68 1.95 22.89 -12.42
C GLY A 68 0.95 21.78 -12.69
N GLN A 69 0.50 21.68 -13.93
CA GLN A 69 -0.45 20.68 -14.35
C GLN A 69 -0.13 20.17 -15.76
N THR A 70 -0.59 18.98 -16.04
CA THR A 70 -0.61 18.38 -17.37
C THR A 70 -1.97 17.76 -17.63
N THR A 71 -2.16 17.21 -18.83
CA THR A 71 -3.35 16.44 -19.18
C THR A 71 -2.95 14.98 -19.37
N THR A 72 -3.59 14.11 -18.64
CA THR A 72 -3.45 12.66 -18.83
C THR A 72 -4.56 12.17 -19.75
N LYS A 73 -4.16 11.67 -20.92
CA LYS A 73 -5.10 11.10 -21.89
C LYS A 73 -5.32 9.62 -21.57
N LEU A 74 -6.58 9.26 -21.29
CA LEU A 74 -6.99 7.87 -21.10
C LEU A 74 -8.13 7.57 -22.08
N SER A 75 -7.83 6.83 -23.14
CA SER A 75 -8.72 6.65 -24.30
C SER A 75 -9.13 8.01 -24.91
N TRP A 76 -10.42 8.30 -24.98
CA TRP A 76 -10.98 9.58 -25.45
C TRP A 76 -10.99 10.67 -24.38
N ARG A 77 -10.79 10.32 -23.09
CA ARG A 77 -10.80 11.27 -21.97
C ARG A 77 -9.48 12.02 -21.88
N ASN A 78 -9.57 13.32 -21.74
CA ASN A 78 -8.45 14.21 -21.43
C ASN A 78 -8.63 14.73 -20.01
N GLN A 79 -8.01 14.03 -19.06
CA GLN A 79 -8.20 14.31 -17.64
C GLN A 79 -7.14 15.29 -17.11
N TYR A 80 -7.61 16.23 -16.31
CA TYR A 80 -6.73 17.12 -15.56
C TYR A 80 -5.79 16.31 -14.64
N CYS A 81 -4.53 16.69 -14.61
CA CYS A 81 -3.51 16.14 -13.72
C CYS A 81 -2.72 17.30 -13.11
N GLY A 82 -3.19 17.80 -11.96
CA GLY A 82 -2.44 18.76 -11.15
C GLY A 82 -1.30 18.07 -10.41
N ILE A 83 -0.20 18.80 -10.20
CA ILE A 83 1.00 18.23 -9.60
C ILE A 83 1.41 19.10 -8.43
N PHE A 84 1.40 18.50 -7.25
CA PHE A 84 1.92 19.10 -6.03
C PHE A 84 3.18 18.40 -5.58
N LYS A 85 4.14 19.16 -5.06
CA LYS A 85 5.40 18.66 -4.53
C LYS A 85 5.47 18.90 -3.03
N TYR A 86 6.04 17.93 -2.33
CA TYR A 86 6.51 18.02 -0.96
C TYR A 86 7.86 17.34 -0.84
N GLU A 87 8.73 17.83 0.04
CA GLU A 87 10.04 17.20 0.27
C GLU A 87 10.29 17.04 1.76
N GLU A 88 10.70 15.83 2.15
CA GLU A 88 11.02 15.51 3.54
C GLU A 88 12.16 14.49 3.60
N ASN A 89 13.17 14.78 4.44
CA ASN A 89 14.34 13.90 4.63
C ASN A 89 15.05 13.53 3.31
N GLY A 90 15.05 14.44 2.32
CA GLY A 90 15.66 14.26 1.01
C GLY A 90 14.85 13.42 0.02
N VAL A 91 13.68 12.89 0.44
CA VAL A 91 12.74 12.22 -0.46
C VAL A 91 11.78 13.25 -1.04
N LYS A 92 11.63 13.27 -2.37
CA LYS A 92 10.65 14.11 -3.07
C LYS A 92 9.34 13.35 -3.21
N TYR A 93 8.23 13.95 -2.78
CA TYR A 93 6.88 13.40 -2.93
C TYR A 93 6.13 14.24 -3.96
N TYR A 94 5.57 13.58 -4.96
CA TYR A 94 4.70 14.19 -5.96
C TYR A 94 3.29 13.65 -5.77
N PHE A 95 2.32 14.56 -5.64
CA PHE A 95 0.92 14.21 -5.46
C PHE A 95 0.17 14.58 -6.73
N ILE A 96 -0.54 13.59 -7.28
CA ILE A 96 -1.39 13.76 -8.45
C ILE A 96 -2.77 14.22 -8.00
N ASP A 97 -3.10 15.46 -8.35
CA ASP A 97 -4.39 16.06 -8.07
C ASP A 97 -5.36 15.82 -9.22
N ASN A 98 -6.45 15.17 -8.89
CA ASN A 98 -7.66 15.08 -9.69
C ASN A 98 -8.83 14.84 -8.73
N GLU A 99 -9.61 15.89 -8.47
CA GLU A 99 -10.71 15.81 -7.49
C GLU A 99 -11.78 14.80 -7.91
N TYR A 100 -12.05 14.63 -9.20
CA TYR A 100 -13.02 13.66 -9.68
C TYR A 100 -12.67 12.23 -9.25
N TYR A 101 -11.39 11.86 -9.29
CA TYR A 101 -10.95 10.52 -8.92
C TYR A 101 -10.57 10.40 -7.43
N PHE A 102 -10.01 11.44 -6.79
CA PHE A 102 -9.36 11.28 -5.48
C PHE A 102 -10.00 12.06 -4.34
N LYS A 103 -10.96 12.95 -4.61
CA LYS A 103 -11.71 13.64 -3.55
C LYS A 103 -12.90 12.81 -3.10
N ARG A 104 -12.62 11.71 -2.44
CA ARG A 104 -13.60 10.71 -2.00
C ARG A 104 -13.38 10.30 -0.54
N ASP A 105 -14.43 9.71 0.08
CA ASP A 105 -14.41 9.31 1.48
C ASP A 105 -13.51 8.10 1.77
N ASN A 106 -13.33 7.20 0.79
CA ASN A 106 -12.48 6.02 0.92
C ASN A 106 -11.39 6.00 -0.14
N PHE A 107 -10.30 5.28 0.12
CA PHE A 107 -9.24 5.11 -0.86
C PHE A 107 -9.65 4.17 -1.97
N TYR A 108 -10.46 3.15 -1.67
CA TYR A 108 -10.85 2.04 -2.53
C TYR A 108 -12.33 1.71 -2.38
N GLY A 109 -12.82 0.80 -3.26
CA GLY A 109 -14.16 0.24 -3.18
C GLY A 109 -15.21 0.98 -4.00
N TYR A 110 -14.78 1.76 -4.99
CA TYR A 110 -15.68 2.45 -5.90
C TYR A 110 -15.83 1.67 -7.21
N PHE A 111 -17.01 1.78 -7.83
CA PHE A 111 -17.32 1.07 -9.08
C PHE A 111 -16.35 1.42 -10.22
N ASP A 112 -15.77 2.62 -10.18
CA ASP A 112 -14.84 3.16 -11.17
C ASP A 112 -13.36 3.04 -10.76
N ASP A 113 -13.03 2.18 -9.80
CA ASP A 113 -11.65 1.97 -9.36
C ASP A 113 -10.72 1.54 -10.51
N ALA A 114 -11.25 0.82 -11.52
CA ALA A 114 -10.51 0.48 -12.73
C ALA A 114 -9.98 1.75 -13.44
N GLU A 115 -10.87 2.68 -13.73
CA GLU A 115 -10.53 3.93 -14.42
C GLU A 115 -9.65 4.84 -13.55
N ARG A 116 -9.98 4.97 -12.27
CA ARG A 116 -9.21 5.77 -11.31
C ARG A 116 -7.74 5.37 -11.25
N PHE A 117 -7.47 4.09 -11.13
CA PHE A 117 -6.11 3.57 -10.99
C PHE A 117 -5.40 3.37 -12.33
N ALA A 118 -6.14 3.21 -13.44
CA ALA A 118 -5.59 3.37 -14.78
C ALA A 118 -5.11 4.82 -15.01
N PHE A 119 -5.96 5.80 -14.67
CA PHE A 119 -5.58 7.22 -14.69
C PHE A 119 -4.34 7.47 -13.82
N PHE A 120 -4.34 7.02 -12.55
CA PHE A 120 -3.20 7.21 -11.64
C PHE A 120 -1.90 6.67 -12.22
N SER A 121 -1.93 5.44 -12.73
CA SER A 121 -0.77 4.77 -13.31
C SER A 121 -0.21 5.53 -14.52
N LYS A 122 -1.08 6.02 -15.40
CA LYS A 122 -0.68 6.79 -16.57
C LYS A 122 -0.23 8.20 -16.20
N ALA A 123 -0.95 8.88 -15.31
CA ALA A 123 -0.60 10.20 -14.81
C ALA A 123 0.78 10.20 -14.12
N ALA A 124 1.16 9.11 -13.45
CA ALA A 124 2.50 8.97 -12.88
C ALA A 124 3.60 9.05 -13.96
N ILE A 125 3.39 8.46 -15.13
CA ILE A 125 4.31 8.59 -16.27
C ILE A 125 4.31 10.04 -16.80
N ASP A 126 3.13 10.64 -16.96
CA ASP A 126 3.00 12.02 -17.45
C ASP A 126 3.64 13.02 -16.47
N VAL A 127 3.59 12.77 -15.15
CA VAL A 127 4.32 13.56 -14.14
C VAL A 127 5.83 13.45 -14.33
N MET A 128 6.39 12.26 -14.54
CA MET A 128 7.82 12.06 -14.79
C MET A 128 8.28 12.84 -16.03
N ILE A 129 7.44 12.86 -17.07
CA ILE A 129 7.70 13.64 -18.30
C ILE A 129 7.60 15.14 -18.01
N PHE A 130 6.58 15.59 -17.30
CA PHE A 130 6.35 17.01 -16.99
C PHE A 130 7.50 17.64 -16.19
N ILE A 131 8.02 16.90 -15.19
CA ILE A 131 9.13 17.39 -14.36
C ILE A 131 10.51 17.15 -15.00
N ASP A 132 10.55 16.57 -16.20
CA ASP A 132 11.78 16.18 -16.92
C ASP A 132 12.72 15.28 -16.08
N GLU A 133 12.13 14.39 -15.30
CA GLU A 133 12.88 13.41 -14.49
C GLU A 133 12.49 11.97 -14.84
N ILE A 134 13.16 11.38 -15.82
CA ILE A 134 12.98 9.96 -16.15
C ILE A 134 13.90 9.12 -15.27
N PRO A 135 13.38 8.20 -14.44
CA PRO A 135 14.17 7.42 -13.50
C PRO A 135 14.91 6.25 -14.15
N ASN A 136 15.89 5.70 -13.44
CA ASN A 136 16.50 4.42 -13.80
C ASN A 136 15.61 3.23 -13.40
N ILE A 137 14.86 3.39 -12.29
CA ILE A 137 13.99 2.36 -11.75
C ILE A 137 12.64 2.99 -11.38
N ILE A 138 11.56 2.36 -11.82
CA ILE A 138 10.20 2.62 -11.35
C ILE A 138 9.77 1.42 -10.50
N HIS A 139 9.45 1.67 -9.23
CA HIS A 139 9.00 0.66 -8.29
C HIS A 139 7.51 0.88 -8.01
N VAL A 140 6.68 0.02 -8.59
CA VAL A 140 5.21 0.08 -8.47
C VAL A 140 4.70 -0.91 -7.44
N HIS A 141 3.62 -0.57 -6.76
CA HIS A 141 3.10 -1.31 -5.63
C HIS A 141 1.63 -1.63 -5.79
N ASP A 142 1.29 -2.91 -5.71
CA ASP A 142 -0.04 -3.50 -5.85
C ASP A 142 -0.76 -3.12 -7.16
N TRP A 143 -1.95 -3.67 -7.37
CA TRP A 143 -2.70 -3.50 -8.60
C TRP A 143 -3.06 -2.04 -8.92
N GLN A 144 -3.18 -1.18 -7.90
CA GLN A 144 -3.51 0.24 -8.07
C GLN A 144 -2.45 1.03 -8.86
N ALA A 145 -1.21 0.57 -8.86
CA ALA A 145 -0.16 1.12 -9.71
C ALA A 145 0.23 0.15 -10.86
N GLY A 146 -0.45 -1.00 -10.94
CA GLY A 146 -0.10 -2.11 -11.81
C GLY A 146 -0.23 -1.82 -13.31
N MET A 147 -1.04 -0.85 -13.72
CA MET A 147 -1.14 -0.44 -15.11
C MET A 147 0.13 0.28 -15.62
N LEU A 148 0.96 0.84 -14.74
CA LEU A 148 2.14 1.60 -15.16
C LEU A 148 3.16 0.74 -15.95
N PRO A 149 3.64 -0.41 -15.48
CA PRO A 149 4.55 -1.26 -16.28
C PRO A 149 3.90 -1.75 -17.57
N ILE A 150 2.57 -1.95 -17.59
CA ILE A 150 1.83 -2.32 -18.80
C ILE A 150 1.87 -1.18 -19.82
N TYR A 151 1.60 0.07 -19.40
CA TYR A 151 1.69 1.25 -20.27
C TYR A 151 3.10 1.45 -20.83
N LEU A 152 4.14 1.23 -20.03
CA LEU A 152 5.52 1.31 -20.52
C LEU A 152 5.81 0.26 -21.59
N ARG A 153 5.17 -0.89 -21.52
CA ARG A 153 5.36 -2.01 -22.46
C ARG A 153 4.45 -1.93 -23.70
N THR A 154 3.45 -1.05 -23.69
CA THR A 154 2.50 -0.84 -24.77
C THR A 154 2.59 0.58 -25.32
N LEU A 155 1.91 1.55 -24.67
CA LEU A 155 1.79 2.93 -25.15
C LEU A 155 3.13 3.67 -25.29
N TYR A 156 4.10 3.35 -24.41
CA TYR A 156 5.42 3.98 -24.37
C TYR A 156 6.55 3.07 -24.87
N TYR A 157 6.22 1.93 -25.50
CA TYR A 157 7.23 0.96 -25.96
C TYR A 157 8.28 1.57 -26.90
N HIS A 158 7.86 2.47 -27.77
CA HIS A 158 8.74 3.15 -28.74
C HIS A 158 9.27 4.51 -28.23
N ASP A 159 8.93 4.91 -27.01
CA ASP A 159 9.43 6.15 -26.45
C ASP A 159 10.86 5.98 -25.93
N SER A 160 11.81 6.65 -26.61
CA SER A 160 13.24 6.54 -26.31
C SER A 160 13.61 6.91 -24.88
N ARG A 161 12.76 7.72 -24.18
CA ARG A 161 12.98 8.14 -22.80
C ARG A 161 12.91 6.95 -21.84
N PHE A 162 12.08 5.95 -22.13
CA PHE A 162 11.81 4.83 -21.21
C PHE A 162 12.55 3.53 -21.56
N THR A 163 13.27 3.47 -22.68
CA THR A 163 13.93 2.23 -23.15
C THR A 163 14.93 1.62 -22.15
N LYS A 164 15.53 2.43 -21.29
CA LYS A 164 16.52 2.00 -20.27
C LYS A 164 15.93 1.85 -18.88
N VAL A 165 14.67 2.25 -18.68
CA VAL A 165 13.99 2.18 -17.40
C VAL A 165 13.72 0.72 -17.03
N LYS A 166 13.99 0.36 -15.77
CA LYS A 166 13.62 -0.93 -15.20
C LYS A 166 12.46 -0.79 -14.26
N THR A 167 11.55 -1.75 -14.30
CA THR A 167 10.36 -1.77 -13.44
C THR A 167 10.46 -2.88 -12.41
N VAL A 168 10.11 -2.55 -11.18
CA VAL A 168 9.89 -3.50 -10.08
C VAL A 168 8.43 -3.42 -9.68
N PHE A 169 7.77 -4.56 -9.59
CA PHE A 169 6.39 -4.66 -9.09
C PHE A 169 6.38 -5.40 -7.75
N THR A 170 5.82 -4.79 -6.70
CA THR A 170 5.69 -5.42 -5.38
C THR A 170 4.25 -5.79 -5.10
N ILE A 171 4.03 -7.08 -4.76
CA ILE A 171 2.77 -7.63 -4.27
C ILE A 171 2.77 -7.55 -2.74
N HIS A 172 1.90 -6.71 -2.16
CA HIS A 172 1.68 -6.66 -0.72
C HIS A 172 0.59 -7.63 -0.28
N ASN A 173 -0.47 -7.77 -1.08
CA ASN A 173 -1.51 -8.77 -0.87
C ASN A 173 -2.07 -9.26 -2.21
N ILE A 174 -1.82 -10.54 -2.53
CA ILE A 174 -2.25 -11.17 -3.78
C ILE A 174 -3.78 -11.36 -3.88
N GLU A 175 -4.51 -11.22 -2.79
CA GLU A 175 -5.98 -11.29 -2.78
C GLU A 175 -6.62 -10.15 -3.59
N TYR A 176 -5.99 -8.96 -3.59
CA TYR A 176 -6.49 -7.77 -4.28
C TYR A 176 -5.79 -7.59 -5.63
N GLN A 177 -6.46 -7.96 -6.72
CA GLN A 177 -5.85 -8.15 -8.02
C GLN A 177 -6.25 -7.12 -9.08
N GLY A 178 -7.35 -6.38 -8.86
CA GLY A 178 -7.94 -5.52 -9.89
C GLY A 178 -8.54 -6.34 -11.03
N ILE A 179 -9.63 -7.08 -10.71
CA ILE A 179 -10.30 -7.99 -11.64
C ILE A 179 -11.55 -7.32 -12.22
N TYR A 180 -11.66 -7.33 -13.56
CA TYR A 180 -12.78 -6.73 -14.30
C TYR A 180 -13.21 -7.63 -15.47
N ALA A 181 -14.27 -7.25 -16.18
CA ALA A 181 -14.66 -7.93 -17.40
C ALA A 181 -13.56 -7.81 -18.47
N TYR A 182 -13.36 -8.85 -19.28
CA TYR A 182 -12.49 -8.79 -20.44
C TYR A 182 -13.34 -8.57 -21.69
N ASP A 183 -13.52 -7.31 -22.03
CA ASP A 183 -14.26 -6.85 -23.20
C ASP A 183 -13.57 -5.63 -23.80
N GLN A 184 -14.03 -5.25 -24.99
CA GLN A 184 -13.44 -4.14 -25.74
C GLN A 184 -13.60 -2.81 -25.01
N ASP A 185 -14.76 -2.55 -24.41
CA ASP A 185 -15.04 -1.28 -23.74
C ASP A 185 -14.12 -1.09 -22.53
N ILE A 186 -13.89 -2.14 -21.76
CA ILE A 186 -12.95 -2.08 -20.62
C ILE A 186 -11.51 -1.87 -21.10
N ILE A 187 -11.06 -2.59 -22.12
CA ILE A 187 -9.67 -2.49 -22.60
C ILE A 187 -9.43 -1.14 -23.27
N GLU A 188 -10.32 -0.70 -24.18
CA GLU A 188 -10.10 0.50 -24.97
C GLU A 188 -10.56 1.77 -24.23
N ASP A 189 -11.74 1.76 -23.62
CA ASP A 189 -12.31 2.95 -23.01
C ASP A 189 -11.83 3.18 -21.58
N VAL A 190 -11.72 2.15 -20.77
CA VAL A 190 -11.30 2.30 -19.37
C VAL A 190 -9.77 2.35 -19.25
N PHE A 191 -9.07 1.41 -19.89
CA PHE A 191 -7.60 1.35 -19.77
C PHE A 191 -6.86 2.13 -20.86
N GLY A 192 -7.53 2.52 -21.94
CA GLY A 192 -6.92 3.26 -23.06
C GLY A 192 -5.87 2.48 -23.84
N LEU A 193 -5.95 1.15 -23.81
CA LEU A 193 -5.13 0.25 -24.60
C LEU A 193 -5.82 -0.12 -25.91
N SER A 194 -5.07 -0.55 -26.93
CA SER A 194 -5.68 -1.27 -28.04
C SER A 194 -6.21 -2.62 -27.53
N PHE A 195 -7.29 -3.13 -28.13
CA PHE A 195 -7.81 -4.45 -27.73
C PHE A 195 -6.74 -5.56 -27.88
N ASN A 196 -5.88 -5.41 -28.90
CA ASN A 196 -4.76 -6.33 -29.11
C ASN A 196 -3.76 -6.31 -27.94
N ASP A 197 -3.49 -5.16 -27.33
CA ASP A 197 -2.59 -5.05 -26.17
C ASP A 197 -3.26 -5.58 -24.88
N GLY A 198 -4.59 -5.73 -24.90
CA GLY A 198 -5.38 -6.28 -23.81
C GLY A 198 -4.96 -7.69 -23.37
N TYR A 199 -4.25 -8.45 -24.24
CA TYR A 199 -3.75 -9.79 -23.89
C TYR A 199 -2.86 -9.79 -22.64
N LEU A 200 -2.16 -8.68 -22.38
CA LEU A 200 -1.35 -8.54 -21.15
C LEU A 200 -2.21 -8.58 -19.89
N LEU A 201 -3.45 -8.11 -19.98
CA LEU A 201 -4.40 -8.07 -18.87
C LEU A 201 -5.26 -9.34 -18.78
N GLU A 202 -5.39 -10.09 -19.89
CA GLU A 202 -6.25 -11.26 -19.95
C GLU A 202 -5.74 -12.38 -19.04
N TYR A 203 -6.62 -12.88 -18.21
CA TYR A 203 -6.38 -14.05 -17.38
C TYR A 203 -7.70 -14.78 -17.07
N LEU A 204 -7.80 -16.03 -17.58
CA LEU A 204 -8.99 -16.89 -17.41
C LEU A 204 -10.30 -16.20 -17.83
N GLY A 205 -10.29 -15.48 -18.95
CA GLY A 205 -11.45 -14.77 -19.51
C GLY A 205 -11.81 -13.46 -18.79
N LYS A 206 -10.93 -12.96 -17.94
CA LYS A 206 -11.11 -11.69 -17.22
C LYS A 206 -9.88 -10.79 -17.39
N VAL A 207 -10.08 -9.50 -17.17
CA VAL A 207 -8.98 -8.58 -16.89
C VAL A 207 -8.45 -8.87 -15.50
N ASN A 208 -7.13 -8.99 -15.37
CA ASN A 208 -6.43 -9.05 -14.10
C ASN A 208 -5.20 -8.13 -14.14
N ILE A 209 -5.30 -6.98 -13.47
CA ILE A 209 -4.23 -5.95 -13.53
C ILE A 209 -2.97 -6.46 -12.84
N MET A 210 -3.09 -7.20 -11.73
CA MET A 210 -1.93 -7.75 -11.02
C MET A 210 -1.16 -8.75 -11.90
N LYS A 211 -1.87 -9.64 -12.61
CA LYS A 211 -1.26 -10.56 -13.59
C LYS A 211 -0.51 -9.77 -14.67
N GLY A 212 -1.15 -8.78 -15.25
CA GLY A 212 -0.53 -7.94 -16.28
C GLY A 212 0.72 -7.21 -15.77
N ALA A 213 0.68 -6.69 -14.54
CA ALA A 213 1.81 -6.02 -13.91
C ALA A 213 2.99 -6.99 -13.67
N MET A 214 2.71 -8.21 -13.18
CA MET A 214 3.74 -9.26 -13.01
C MET A 214 4.41 -9.61 -14.34
N GLU A 215 3.62 -9.74 -15.39
CA GLU A 215 4.14 -10.06 -16.73
C GLU A 215 4.96 -8.90 -17.31
N ALA A 216 4.48 -7.67 -17.21
CA ALA A 216 5.10 -6.50 -17.79
C ALA A 216 6.36 -6.03 -17.04
N ALA A 217 6.46 -6.26 -15.73
CA ALA A 217 7.59 -5.83 -14.93
C ALA A 217 8.87 -6.61 -15.21
N ASN A 218 10.03 -5.97 -14.99
CA ASN A 218 11.33 -6.65 -15.08
C ASN A 218 11.58 -7.55 -13.87
N PHE A 219 11.11 -7.13 -12.66
CA PHE A 219 11.19 -7.90 -11.43
C PHE A 219 9.89 -7.81 -10.68
N VAL A 220 9.56 -8.89 -9.99
CA VAL A 220 8.40 -8.99 -9.09
C VAL A 220 8.91 -9.30 -7.69
N THR A 221 8.42 -8.57 -6.71
CA THR A 221 8.75 -8.85 -5.31
C THR A 221 7.49 -9.04 -4.49
N THR A 222 7.63 -9.70 -3.34
CA THR A 222 6.59 -9.77 -2.32
C THR A 222 7.20 -9.58 -0.94
N VAL A 223 6.35 -9.47 0.08
CA VAL A 223 6.71 -8.92 1.40
C VAL A 223 7.36 -9.90 2.38
N SER A 224 7.57 -11.15 1.98
CA SER A 224 8.42 -12.09 2.72
C SER A 224 8.93 -13.23 1.85
N PRO A 225 10.08 -13.86 2.19
CA PRO A 225 10.55 -15.07 1.51
C PRO A 225 9.54 -16.22 1.57
N THR A 226 8.91 -16.44 2.73
CA THR A 226 7.87 -17.45 2.90
C THR A 226 6.67 -17.18 2.01
N TYR A 227 6.19 -15.93 1.99
CA TYR A 227 5.06 -15.54 1.14
C TYR A 227 5.34 -15.72 -0.35
N ALA A 228 6.59 -15.53 -0.79
CA ALA A 228 6.99 -15.81 -2.17
C ALA A 228 6.89 -17.30 -2.56
N GLU A 229 6.95 -18.21 -1.61
CA GLU A 229 6.71 -19.64 -1.83
C GLU A 229 5.23 -20.00 -1.65
N GLU A 230 4.54 -19.39 -0.69
CA GLU A 230 3.11 -19.60 -0.45
C GLU A 230 2.26 -19.23 -1.66
N ILE A 231 2.49 -18.08 -2.28
CA ILE A 231 1.72 -17.62 -3.45
C ILE A 231 1.92 -18.47 -4.72
N LEU A 232 2.80 -19.47 -4.70
CA LEU A 232 2.90 -20.48 -5.75
C LEU A 232 1.86 -21.59 -5.60
N GLN A 233 1.23 -21.69 -4.43
CA GLN A 233 0.28 -22.74 -4.09
C GLN A 233 -1.15 -22.23 -4.29
N LYS A 234 -2.02 -23.10 -4.78
CA LYS A 234 -3.42 -22.77 -5.10
C LYS A 234 -4.18 -22.17 -3.91
N GLU A 235 -3.89 -22.64 -2.71
CA GLU A 235 -4.54 -22.22 -1.46
C GLU A 235 -4.25 -20.74 -1.12
N PHE A 236 -3.10 -20.21 -1.55
CA PHE A 236 -2.63 -18.87 -1.19
C PHE A 236 -2.54 -17.92 -2.39
N ALA A 237 -2.58 -18.43 -3.61
CA ALA A 237 -2.43 -17.65 -4.83
C ALA A 237 -3.67 -16.88 -5.26
N HIS A 238 -4.84 -17.18 -4.67
CA HIS A 238 -6.12 -16.59 -5.05
C HIS A 238 -6.41 -16.67 -6.56
N GLY A 239 -6.04 -17.82 -7.17
CA GLY A 239 -6.24 -18.10 -8.59
C GLY A 239 -5.10 -17.64 -9.51
N LEU A 240 -4.01 -17.06 -8.98
CA LEU A 240 -2.83 -16.62 -9.76
C LEU A 240 -1.66 -17.62 -9.71
N GLU A 241 -1.88 -18.85 -9.25
CA GLU A 241 -0.82 -19.86 -9.06
C GLU A 241 -0.02 -20.13 -10.36
N TYR A 242 -0.67 -20.20 -11.51
CA TYR A 242 0.04 -20.40 -12.79
C TYR A 242 0.96 -19.24 -13.12
N GLU A 243 0.50 -18.02 -12.88
CA GLU A 243 1.27 -16.82 -13.16
C GLU A 243 2.45 -16.66 -12.20
N THR A 244 2.23 -16.87 -10.91
CA THR A 244 3.29 -16.78 -9.89
C THR A 244 4.36 -17.84 -10.09
N VAL A 245 3.97 -19.08 -10.42
CA VAL A 245 4.91 -20.15 -10.79
C VAL A 245 5.71 -19.79 -12.05
N ARG A 246 5.06 -19.24 -13.08
CA ARG A 246 5.73 -18.78 -14.30
C ARG A 246 6.77 -17.70 -14.00
N VAL A 247 6.39 -16.65 -13.27
CA VAL A 247 7.27 -15.54 -12.91
C VAL A 247 8.44 -16.01 -12.01
N LYS A 248 8.19 -16.97 -11.13
CA LYS A 248 9.25 -17.64 -10.34
C LYS A 248 10.21 -18.42 -11.22
N GLY A 249 9.68 -19.19 -12.17
CA GLY A 249 10.49 -19.97 -13.13
C GLY A 249 11.37 -19.10 -14.04
N GLU A 250 10.92 -17.89 -14.36
CA GLU A 250 11.71 -16.87 -15.08
C GLU A 250 12.79 -16.20 -14.19
N GLY A 251 12.88 -16.55 -12.92
CA GLY A 251 13.81 -15.94 -11.98
C GLY A 251 13.48 -14.50 -11.57
N LYS A 252 12.25 -14.04 -11.85
CA LYS A 252 11.82 -12.67 -11.56
C LYS A 252 11.25 -12.48 -10.15
N LEU A 253 10.68 -13.53 -9.53
CA LEU A 253 9.99 -13.43 -8.22
C LEU A 253 10.97 -13.55 -7.06
N LYS A 254 10.91 -12.59 -6.12
CA LYS A 254 11.69 -12.62 -4.89
C LYS A 254 10.89 -12.12 -3.69
N GLY A 255 10.93 -12.85 -2.59
CA GLY A 255 10.40 -12.40 -1.30
C GLY A 255 11.43 -11.55 -0.53
N ILE A 256 10.99 -10.39 -0.05
CA ILE A 256 11.81 -9.46 0.74
C ILE A 256 11.04 -9.08 2.00
N LEU A 257 11.57 -9.44 3.17
CA LEU A 257 10.92 -9.15 4.44
C LEU A 257 10.85 -7.64 4.70
N ASN A 258 9.67 -7.15 5.03
CA ASN A 258 9.48 -5.76 5.40
C ASN A 258 10.23 -5.42 6.69
N GLY A 259 10.82 -4.24 6.72
CA GLY A 259 11.43 -3.68 7.92
C GLY A 259 10.42 -2.95 8.79
N ILE A 260 10.88 -2.53 9.98
CA ILE A 260 10.11 -1.67 10.89
C ILE A 260 10.74 -0.27 10.86
N ASP A 261 9.91 0.77 10.76
CA ASP A 261 10.38 2.14 10.94
C ASP A 261 10.72 2.41 12.41
N LYS A 262 12.02 2.39 12.72
CA LYS A 262 12.53 2.61 14.08
C LYS A 262 12.44 4.05 14.57
N VAL A 263 12.03 4.98 13.71
CA VAL A 263 11.79 6.39 14.10
C VAL A 263 10.33 6.55 14.50
N PHE A 264 9.42 6.04 13.67
CA PHE A 264 7.98 6.09 13.92
C PHE A 264 7.58 5.16 15.09
N TYR A 265 7.97 3.90 15.05
CA TYR A 265 7.69 2.90 16.12
C TYR A 265 8.77 2.94 17.19
N ASN A 266 8.95 4.09 17.87
CA ASN A 266 9.95 4.24 18.91
C ASN A 266 9.32 4.63 20.25
N PRO A 267 9.06 3.69 21.17
CA PRO A 267 8.39 3.98 22.43
C PRO A 267 9.14 4.94 23.35
N ALA A 268 10.46 5.12 23.14
CA ALA A 268 11.22 6.11 23.89
C ALA A 268 10.94 7.57 23.46
N LYS A 269 10.29 7.78 22.30
CA LYS A 269 10.04 9.12 21.73
C LYS A 269 8.62 9.33 21.22
N ASP A 270 7.78 8.31 21.30
CA ASP A 270 6.39 8.36 20.85
C ASP A 270 5.57 9.25 21.76
N LYS A 271 5.07 10.36 21.20
CA LYS A 271 4.25 11.34 21.92
C LYS A 271 2.82 10.87 22.20
N ALA A 272 2.40 9.76 21.57
CA ALA A 272 1.08 9.17 21.79
C ALA A 272 1.03 8.27 23.03
N LEU A 273 2.18 7.90 23.60
CA LEU A 273 2.25 7.13 24.81
C LEU A 273 2.02 8.04 26.06
N PHE A 274 1.34 7.51 27.05
CA PHE A 274 1.18 8.16 28.36
C PHE A 274 2.53 8.26 29.07
N GLU A 275 3.35 7.19 28.98
CA GLU A 275 4.70 7.16 29.53
C GLU A 275 5.66 6.53 28.52
N ASN A 276 6.73 7.24 28.20
CA ASN A 276 7.74 6.73 27.30
C ASN A 276 8.62 5.67 27.99
N TYR A 277 9.04 4.65 27.25
CA TYR A 277 9.87 3.58 27.78
C TYR A 277 10.85 3.04 26.72
N ASP A 278 11.90 2.38 27.19
CA ASP A 278 12.85 1.64 26.37
C ASP A 278 13.18 0.29 27.03
N LYS A 279 14.16 -0.43 26.48
CA LYS A 279 14.60 -1.73 27.03
C LYS A 279 15.19 -1.65 28.44
N LYS A 280 15.61 -0.47 28.91
CA LYS A 280 16.13 -0.27 30.27
C LYS A 280 15.07 0.17 31.26
N THR A 281 13.98 0.72 30.77
CA THR A 281 12.86 1.27 31.54
C THR A 281 11.54 0.58 31.22
N ILE A 282 11.60 -0.74 30.94
CA ILE A 282 10.42 -1.51 30.49
C ILE A 282 9.26 -1.45 31.48
N GLU A 283 9.53 -1.25 32.76
CA GLU A 283 8.55 -1.11 33.85
C GLU A 283 7.60 0.08 33.61
N ALA A 284 8.10 1.14 32.95
CA ALA A 284 7.29 2.30 32.60
C ALA A 284 6.14 1.96 31.63
N LYS A 285 6.24 0.81 30.91
CA LYS A 285 5.15 0.31 30.08
C LYS A 285 3.88 0.00 30.88
N LEU A 286 4.00 -0.36 32.15
CA LEU A 286 2.86 -0.63 33.03
C LEU A 286 1.97 0.61 33.20
N LYS A 287 2.57 1.82 33.24
CA LYS A 287 1.80 3.05 33.28
C LYS A 287 0.89 3.22 32.07
N ASN A 288 1.37 2.87 30.88
CA ASN A 288 0.54 2.88 29.67
C ASN A 288 -0.64 1.91 29.77
N LYS A 289 -0.44 0.75 30.42
CA LYS A 289 -1.53 -0.21 30.63
C LYS A 289 -2.58 0.36 31.59
N GLU A 290 -2.16 0.94 32.74
CA GLU A 290 -3.07 1.56 33.70
C GLU A 290 -3.90 2.68 33.07
N GLU A 291 -3.24 3.57 32.33
CA GLU A 291 -3.93 4.68 31.66
C GLU A 291 -4.87 4.20 30.54
N LEU A 292 -4.51 3.13 29.82
CA LEU A 292 -5.40 2.52 28.84
C LEU A 292 -6.61 1.86 29.50
N GLN A 293 -6.44 1.19 30.65
CA GLN A 293 -7.54 0.67 31.44
C GLN A 293 -8.49 1.78 31.89
N ASN A 294 -7.95 2.89 32.39
CA ASN A 294 -8.74 4.08 32.79
C ASN A 294 -9.49 4.68 31.59
N MET A 295 -8.80 4.89 30.46
CA MET A 295 -9.37 5.47 29.25
C MET A 295 -10.53 4.65 28.67
N LEU A 296 -10.49 3.34 28.87
CA LEU A 296 -11.46 2.38 28.33
C LEU A 296 -12.48 1.92 29.39
N ASP A 297 -12.57 2.52 30.57
CA ASP A 297 -13.46 2.10 31.64
C ASP A 297 -13.34 0.62 32.00
N LEU A 298 -12.12 0.07 31.93
CA LEU A 298 -11.81 -1.28 32.39
C LEU A 298 -11.31 -1.26 33.83
N PRO A 299 -11.53 -2.31 34.63
CA PRO A 299 -10.92 -2.44 35.96
C PRO A 299 -9.41 -2.25 35.92
N VAL A 300 -8.89 -1.29 36.69
CA VAL A 300 -7.45 -1.02 36.74
C VAL A 300 -6.78 -2.05 37.64
N ASP A 301 -6.00 -2.94 37.04
CA ASP A 301 -5.23 -3.97 37.73
C ASP A 301 -3.97 -4.29 36.90
N LYS A 302 -2.79 -4.03 37.50
CA LYS A 302 -1.51 -4.26 36.85
C LYS A 302 -1.25 -5.76 36.60
N ASP A 303 -1.85 -6.65 37.37
CA ASP A 303 -1.62 -8.08 37.34
C ASP A 303 -2.55 -8.85 36.40
N ILE A 304 -3.63 -8.22 35.91
CA ILE A 304 -4.50 -8.80 34.88
C ILE A 304 -3.79 -8.71 33.53
N PRO A 305 -3.52 -9.83 32.82
CA PRO A 305 -3.02 -9.78 31.46
C PRO A 305 -3.99 -9.01 30.54
N MET A 306 -3.43 -8.09 29.75
CA MET A 306 -4.18 -7.36 28.73
C MET A 306 -3.74 -7.79 27.35
N ILE A 307 -4.66 -8.31 26.55
CA ILE A 307 -4.45 -8.73 25.18
C ILE A 307 -4.96 -7.59 24.28
N GLY A 308 -4.10 -7.07 23.41
CA GLY A 308 -4.45 -6.04 22.44
C GLY A 308 -4.47 -6.61 21.02
N MET A 309 -5.53 -6.30 20.26
CA MET A 309 -5.63 -6.60 18.83
C MET A 309 -5.95 -5.33 18.06
N VAL A 310 -5.03 -4.91 17.18
CA VAL A 310 -5.23 -3.76 16.29
C VAL A 310 -5.15 -4.27 14.86
N SER A 311 -6.29 -4.33 14.16
CA SER A 311 -6.35 -4.93 12.82
C SER A 311 -7.62 -4.51 12.07
N ARG A 312 -7.60 -4.63 10.73
CA ARG A 312 -8.85 -4.66 9.96
C ARG A 312 -9.66 -5.91 10.35
N LEU A 313 -10.99 -5.75 10.49
CA LEU A 313 -11.87 -6.86 10.87
C LEU A 313 -12.33 -7.61 9.64
N VAL A 314 -11.44 -8.42 9.06
CA VAL A 314 -11.67 -9.21 7.85
C VAL A 314 -11.17 -10.66 8.04
N SER A 315 -11.75 -11.61 7.29
CA SER A 315 -11.54 -13.05 7.50
C SER A 315 -10.07 -13.49 7.47
N HIS A 316 -9.28 -12.98 6.53
CA HIS A 316 -7.85 -13.34 6.41
C HIS A 316 -6.97 -12.87 7.59
N LYS A 317 -7.53 -12.16 8.58
CA LYS A 317 -6.86 -11.83 9.85
C LYS A 317 -7.03 -12.91 10.92
N GLY A 318 -7.66 -14.02 10.57
CA GLY A 318 -7.87 -15.14 11.49
C GLY A 318 -8.89 -14.84 12.59
N LEU A 319 -9.83 -13.93 12.34
CA LEU A 319 -10.87 -13.56 13.32
C LEU A 319 -11.79 -14.72 13.67
N ASP A 320 -11.98 -15.68 12.77
CA ASP A 320 -12.76 -16.89 13.05
C ASP A 320 -12.08 -17.73 14.12
N LEU A 321 -10.75 -17.87 14.07
CA LEU A 321 -9.98 -18.57 15.11
C LEU A 321 -10.10 -17.87 16.47
N VAL A 322 -10.10 -16.53 16.46
CA VAL A 322 -10.31 -15.76 17.69
C VAL A 322 -11.71 -16.00 18.23
N LYS A 323 -12.74 -15.96 17.38
CA LYS A 323 -14.14 -16.21 17.76
C LYS A 323 -14.32 -17.59 18.41
N ASP A 324 -13.73 -18.62 17.82
CA ASP A 324 -13.86 -20.00 18.29
C ASP A 324 -13.40 -20.20 19.74
N ILE A 325 -12.42 -19.43 20.19
CA ILE A 325 -11.87 -19.54 21.55
C ILE A 325 -12.29 -18.36 22.46
N PHE A 326 -13.05 -17.39 21.96
CA PHE A 326 -13.16 -16.08 22.62
C PHE A 326 -13.96 -16.14 23.95
N GLU A 327 -15.05 -16.89 23.98
CA GLU A 327 -15.84 -17.09 25.20
C GLU A 327 -15.01 -17.82 26.27
N ASP A 328 -14.26 -18.86 25.89
CA ASP A 328 -13.39 -19.58 26.81
C ASP A 328 -12.25 -18.68 27.34
N LEU A 329 -11.67 -17.86 26.45
CA LEU A 329 -10.66 -16.86 26.83
C LEU A 329 -11.20 -15.88 27.88
N LEU A 330 -12.45 -15.42 27.72
CA LEU A 330 -13.07 -14.48 28.65
C LEU A 330 -13.51 -15.12 29.97
N THR A 331 -13.49 -16.46 30.09
CA THR A 331 -13.63 -17.11 31.43
C THR A 331 -12.39 -16.87 32.29
N GLN A 332 -11.23 -16.67 31.69
CA GLN A 332 -9.97 -16.44 32.39
C GLN A 332 -9.90 -15.03 32.99
N LYS A 333 -8.95 -14.78 33.90
CA LYS A 333 -8.65 -13.46 34.44
C LYS A 333 -7.83 -12.67 33.42
N VAL A 334 -8.47 -12.17 32.35
CA VAL A 334 -7.84 -11.40 31.27
C VAL A 334 -8.68 -10.21 30.89
N GLN A 335 -8.07 -9.20 30.29
CA GLN A 335 -8.72 -8.13 29.57
C GLN A 335 -8.34 -8.19 28.10
N PHE A 336 -9.27 -7.82 27.22
CA PHE A 336 -9.04 -7.79 25.77
C PHE A 336 -9.43 -6.41 25.23
N VAL A 337 -8.56 -5.82 24.40
CA VAL A 337 -8.81 -4.53 23.74
C VAL A 337 -8.70 -4.75 22.23
N LEU A 338 -9.80 -4.47 21.52
CA LEU A 338 -9.88 -4.60 20.07
C LEU A 338 -10.08 -3.22 19.44
N LEU A 339 -9.16 -2.84 18.56
CA LEU A 339 -9.29 -1.64 17.74
C LEU A 339 -9.27 -2.00 16.26
N GLY A 340 -10.38 -1.76 15.57
CA GLY A 340 -10.48 -2.02 14.14
C GLY A 340 -11.87 -1.78 13.58
N THR A 341 -11.93 -1.75 12.25
CA THR A 341 -13.17 -1.71 11.46
C THR A 341 -13.07 -2.70 10.30
N GLY A 342 -14.20 -3.11 9.74
CA GLY A 342 -14.18 -4.02 8.59
C GLY A 342 -15.53 -4.61 8.26
N ASP A 343 -15.62 -5.94 8.24
CA ASP A 343 -16.85 -6.66 7.95
C ASP A 343 -17.87 -6.45 9.08
N PRO A 344 -19.09 -6.01 8.77
CA PRO A 344 -20.17 -5.83 9.75
C PRO A 344 -20.45 -7.08 10.60
N TYR A 345 -20.22 -8.27 10.07
CA TYR A 345 -20.37 -9.52 10.80
C TYR A 345 -19.41 -9.60 12.01
N TYR A 346 -18.11 -9.29 11.81
CA TYR A 346 -17.15 -9.28 12.91
C TYR A 346 -17.38 -8.11 13.85
N GLU A 347 -17.68 -6.92 13.31
CA GLU A 347 -18.00 -5.76 14.16
C GLU A 347 -19.20 -6.04 15.07
N GLY A 348 -20.26 -6.62 14.53
CA GLY A 348 -21.45 -6.99 15.27
C GLY A 348 -21.15 -8.02 16.38
N TYR A 349 -20.40 -9.06 16.03
CA TYR A 349 -19.98 -10.10 16.98
C TYR A 349 -19.21 -9.52 18.18
N PHE A 350 -18.16 -8.74 17.94
CA PHE A 350 -17.35 -8.21 19.04
C PHE A 350 -18.10 -7.18 19.88
N LYS A 351 -18.99 -6.37 19.28
CA LYS A 351 -19.88 -5.47 20.04
C LYS A 351 -20.86 -6.21 20.96
N ASP A 352 -21.40 -7.35 20.51
CA ASP A 352 -22.25 -8.20 21.33
C ASP A 352 -21.48 -8.77 22.53
N ILE A 353 -20.27 -9.29 22.28
CA ILE A 353 -19.40 -9.79 23.36
C ILE A 353 -19.03 -8.66 24.33
N GLU A 354 -18.68 -7.47 23.84
CA GLU A 354 -18.38 -6.30 24.70
C GLU A 354 -19.57 -5.97 25.62
N TYR A 355 -20.79 -5.96 25.06
CA TYR A 355 -21.99 -5.70 25.83
C TYR A 355 -22.19 -6.69 26.99
N ARG A 356 -21.87 -7.98 26.75
CA ARG A 356 -21.97 -9.06 27.76
C ARG A 356 -20.80 -9.06 28.76
N HIS A 357 -19.63 -8.56 28.39
CA HIS A 357 -18.39 -8.66 29.17
C HIS A 357 -17.69 -7.29 29.38
N LYS A 358 -18.47 -6.28 29.78
CA LYS A 358 -18.02 -4.87 29.94
C LYS A 358 -16.75 -4.66 30.77
N ASN A 359 -16.44 -5.54 31.72
CA ASN A 359 -15.25 -5.42 32.55
C ASN A 359 -14.01 -6.13 31.96
N LYS A 360 -14.16 -6.76 30.80
CA LYS A 360 -13.12 -7.57 30.17
C LYS A 360 -12.81 -7.21 28.72
N LEU A 361 -13.77 -6.68 27.98
CA LEU A 361 -13.61 -6.34 26.56
C LEU A 361 -13.98 -4.88 26.28
N ARG A 362 -13.18 -4.26 25.43
CA ARG A 362 -13.45 -2.99 24.75
C ARG A 362 -12.99 -3.06 23.32
#